data_ae5b6ea1b8d28955e179f696b2ef4796
#
_entry.id   ae5b6ea1b8d28955e179f696b2ef4796
#
_cell.length_a   1.000
_cell.length_b   1.000
_cell.length_c   1.000
_cell.angle_alpha   90.00
_cell.angle_beta   90.00
_cell.angle_gamma   90.00
#
_symmetry.space_group_name_H-M   'P 1'
#
loop_
_entity.id
_entity.type
_entity.pdbx_description
1 polymer ?
#
loop_
_entity_poly.entity_id
_entity_poly.type
_entity_poly.pdbx_seq_one_letter_code
_entity_poly.pdbx_strand_id
1 'polypeptide(L)'
;MDQTKICELCEAARFTEWYYEDDECWVAECEACCVPMIVWKTHDPTPDQETRERLHQRLLGVATSVFDYEPYIDDNMRNIPDHYHAHARGRGLGFAQTPRRRQV
;
A
#
# COMPACT_ATOMS: atom_id res chain seq x y z
N MET A 1 -18.37 15.35 -18.65
CA MET A 1 -18.07 15.04 -18.24
C MET A 1 -17.69 14.30 -17.81
N ASP A 2 -17.15 14.20 -17.71
CA ASP A 2 -16.66 13.70 -17.33
C ASP A 2 -16.55 12.84 -16.80
N GLN A 3 -16.60 12.40 -17.02
CA GLN A 3 -16.33 11.70 -16.52
C GLN A 3 -15.78 11.34 -15.84
N THR A 4 -16.34 11.18 -15.64
CA THR A 4 -15.20 11.31 -14.83
C THR A 4 -14.86 10.06 -14.10
N LYS A 5 -13.72 9.56 -14.37
CA LYS A 5 -13.27 8.37 -13.73
C LYS A 5 -12.88 8.68 -12.29
N ILE A 6 -13.56 8.09 -11.33
CA ILE A 6 -13.24 8.28 -9.92
C ILE A 6 -12.15 7.30 -9.54
N CYS A 7 -11.04 7.81 -9.04
CA CYS A 7 -9.93 6.99 -8.61
C CYS A 7 -10.16 6.56 -7.16
N GLU A 8 -10.26 5.26 -6.93
CA GLU A 8 -10.51 4.76 -5.58
C GLU A 8 -9.42 5.17 -4.61
N LEU A 9 -8.18 5.23 -5.09
CA LEU A 9 -7.06 5.58 -4.21
C LEU A 9 -7.07 7.07 -3.88
N CYS A 10 -7.55 7.91 -4.80
CA CYS A 10 -7.71 9.33 -4.51
C CYS A 10 -8.79 9.57 -3.47
N GLU A 11 -9.84 8.77 -3.50
CA GLU A 11 -10.93 8.91 -2.54
C GLU A 11 -10.48 8.52 -1.14
N ALA A 12 -9.50 7.64 -1.05
CA ALA A 12 -8.95 7.21 0.24
C ALA A 12 -10.04 6.75 1.20
N ALA A 13 -11.02 6.03 0.68
CA ALA A 13 -12.10 5.50 1.51
C ALA A 13 -11.55 4.44 2.45
N ARG A 14 -11.97 4.49 3.70
CA ARG A 14 -11.41 3.61 4.73
C ARG A 14 -12.26 2.35 4.86
N PHE A 15 -12.19 1.49 3.85
CA PHE A 15 -12.87 0.21 3.89
C PHE A 15 -12.14 -0.81 4.73
N THR A 16 -10.83 -0.63 4.92
CA THR A 16 -10.01 -1.56 5.67
C THR A 16 -9.29 -0.79 6.75
N GLU A 17 -8.52 -1.52 7.57
CA GLU A 17 -7.77 -0.89 8.65
C GLU A 17 -6.63 -0.04 8.09
N TRP A 18 -6.50 1.18 8.60
CA TRP A 18 -5.39 2.07 8.26
C TRP A 18 -4.34 1.98 9.34
N TYR A 19 -3.08 1.82 8.94
CA TYR A 19 -1.97 1.67 9.87
C TYR A 19 -1.17 2.95 10.03
N TYR A 20 -1.19 3.83 9.03
CA TYR A 20 -0.32 5.00 9.02
C TYR A 20 -0.82 6.01 8.00
N GLU A 21 -0.61 7.28 8.30
CA GLU A 21 -0.91 8.35 7.35
C GLU A 21 -0.05 9.56 7.67
N ASP A 22 0.46 10.22 6.62
CA ASP A 22 1.14 11.51 6.76
C ASP A 22 0.77 12.38 5.56
N ASP A 23 1.48 13.49 5.37
CA ASP A 23 1.17 14.43 4.30
C ASP A 23 1.39 13.83 2.92
N GLU A 24 2.21 12.82 2.81
CA GLU A 24 2.65 12.30 1.53
C GLU A 24 1.93 11.02 1.14
N CYS A 25 1.52 10.21 2.11
CA CYS A 25 1.00 8.88 1.82
C CYS A 25 0.15 8.35 2.96
N TRP A 26 -0.50 7.21 2.71
CA TRP A 26 -1.14 6.44 3.75
C TRP A 26 -0.88 4.95 3.51
N VAL A 27 -0.95 4.18 4.59
CA VAL A 27 -0.75 2.73 4.54
C VAL A 27 -1.94 2.06 5.19
N ALA A 28 -2.55 1.13 4.46
CA ALA A 28 -3.75 0.45 4.92
C ALA A 28 -3.73 -1.00 4.45
N GLU A 29 -4.62 -1.80 5.01
CA GLU A 29 -4.77 -3.18 4.54
C GLU A 29 -5.36 -3.16 3.13
N CYS A 30 -4.74 -3.91 2.20
CA CYS A 30 -5.30 -4.06 0.87
C CYS A 30 -6.54 -4.94 0.94
N GLU A 31 -7.64 -4.45 0.36
CA GLU A 31 -8.90 -5.15 0.45
C GLU A 31 -8.82 -6.52 -0.21
N ALA A 32 -8.14 -6.62 -1.33
CA ALA A 32 -8.09 -7.86 -2.09
C ALA A 32 -6.99 -8.81 -1.61
N CYS A 33 -5.88 -8.26 -1.13
CA CYS A 33 -4.68 -9.05 -0.87
C CYS A 33 -4.40 -9.30 0.61
N CYS A 34 -5.06 -8.55 1.50
CA CYS A 34 -4.92 -8.70 2.95
C CYS A 34 -3.53 -8.37 3.49
N VAL A 35 -2.71 -7.68 2.71
CA VAL A 35 -1.38 -7.24 3.16
C VAL A 35 -1.35 -5.71 3.18
N PRO A 36 -0.39 -5.09 3.89
CA PRO A 36 -0.29 -3.64 3.90
C PRO A 36 -0.01 -3.08 2.51
N MET A 37 -0.66 -1.98 2.19
CA MET A 37 -0.50 -1.29 0.92
C MET A 37 -0.25 0.18 1.22
N ILE A 38 0.79 0.75 0.61
CA ILE A 38 1.04 2.17 0.71
C ILE A 38 0.51 2.86 -0.54
N VAL A 39 -0.12 4.02 -0.36
CA VAL A 39 -0.66 4.82 -1.44
C VAL A 39 -0.07 6.22 -1.35
N TRP A 40 0.50 6.68 -2.46
CA TRP A 40 1.00 8.04 -2.58
C TRP A 40 -0.21 8.95 -2.73
N LYS A 41 -0.22 10.09 -2.03
CA LYS A 41 -1.39 10.97 -2.08
C LYS A 41 -1.49 11.74 -3.38
N THR A 42 -0.42 11.82 -4.14
CA THR A 42 -0.45 12.45 -5.45
C THR A 42 -0.98 11.46 -6.49
N HIS A 43 -1.91 11.89 -7.30
CA HIS A 43 -2.46 11.04 -8.36
C HIS A 43 -1.52 11.03 -9.55
N ASP A 44 -0.55 10.12 -9.53
CA ASP A 44 0.50 10.02 -10.54
C ASP A 44 1.10 8.62 -10.42
N PRO A 45 1.36 7.93 -11.53
CA PRO A 45 1.93 6.59 -11.44
C PRO A 45 3.44 6.55 -11.27
N THR A 46 4.13 7.69 -11.41
CA THR A 46 5.59 7.67 -11.50
C THR A 46 6.24 8.68 -10.56
N PRO A 47 6.26 8.40 -9.24
CA PRO A 47 7.05 9.23 -8.34
C PRO A 47 8.52 9.13 -8.70
N ASP A 48 9.30 10.17 -8.40
CA ASP A 48 10.73 10.09 -8.65
C ASP A 48 11.36 9.06 -7.71
N GLN A 49 12.62 8.73 -7.97
CA GLN A 49 13.27 7.65 -7.23
C GLN A 49 13.34 7.94 -5.74
N GLU A 50 13.64 9.18 -5.40
CA GLU A 50 13.77 9.56 -3.99
C GLU A 50 12.44 9.41 -3.26
N THR A 51 11.35 9.86 -3.87
CA THR A 51 10.02 9.71 -3.31
C THR A 51 9.65 8.24 -3.19
N ARG A 52 9.94 7.46 -4.23
CA ARG A 52 9.63 6.03 -4.21
C ARG A 52 10.35 5.33 -3.08
N GLU A 53 11.61 5.68 -2.85
CA GLU A 53 12.35 5.06 -1.76
C GLU A 53 11.78 5.42 -0.40
N ARG A 54 11.35 6.67 -0.22
CA ARG A 54 10.71 7.06 1.03
C ARG A 54 9.43 6.28 1.26
N LEU A 55 8.63 6.12 0.22
CA LEU A 55 7.38 5.37 0.32
C LEU A 55 7.65 3.92 0.68
N HIS A 56 8.63 3.32 0.03
CA HIS A 56 8.97 1.92 0.31
C HIS A 56 9.45 1.74 1.74
N GLN A 57 10.24 2.66 2.25
CA GLN A 57 10.72 2.55 3.62
C GLN A 57 9.60 2.68 4.63
N ARG A 58 8.64 3.56 4.37
CA ARG A 58 7.48 3.67 5.26
C ARG A 58 6.65 2.41 5.24
N LEU A 59 6.43 1.85 4.05
CA LEU A 59 5.65 0.62 3.92
C LEU A 59 6.33 -0.53 4.65
N LEU A 60 7.62 -0.70 4.45
CA LEU A 60 8.37 -1.77 5.14
C LEU A 60 8.36 -1.54 6.63
N GLY A 61 8.48 -0.29 7.08
CA GLY A 61 8.43 0.02 8.50
C GLY A 61 7.11 -0.37 9.13
N VAL A 62 6.01 -0.08 8.46
CA VAL A 62 4.69 -0.47 8.95
C VAL A 62 4.56 -1.99 8.96
N ALA A 63 4.93 -2.64 7.85
CA ALA A 63 4.78 -4.08 7.74
C ALA A 63 5.56 -4.82 8.82
N THR A 64 6.80 -4.39 9.09
CA THR A 64 7.61 -5.07 10.08
C THR A 64 7.20 -4.73 11.50
N SER A 65 6.57 -3.56 11.72
CA SER A 65 6.10 -3.18 13.05
C SER A 65 4.82 -3.91 13.43
N VAL A 66 3.93 -4.09 12.47
CA VAL A 66 2.58 -4.61 12.75
C VAL A 66 2.53 -6.11 12.59
N PHE A 67 3.27 -6.66 11.63
CA PHE A 67 3.14 -8.05 11.26
C PHE A 67 4.44 -8.80 11.47
N ASP A 68 4.30 -10.12 11.55
CA ASP A 68 5.43 -11.03 11.76
C ASP A 68 5.61 -11.87 10.49
N TYR A 69 6.25 -11.26 9.49
CA TYR A 69 6.61 -11.94 8.25
C TYR A 69 7.74 -11.16 7.59
N GLU A 70 8.35 -11.74 6.59
CA GLU A 70 9.43 -11.10 5.86
C GLU A 70 8.81 -10.41 4.64
N PRO A 71 8.71 -9.07 4.64
CA PRO A 71 8.04 -8.38 3.54
C PRO A 71 8.98 -8.11 2.37
N TYR A 72 8.39 -8.01 1.18
CA TYR A 72 9.08 -7.45 0.03
C TYR A 72 8.09 -6.53 -0.69
N ILE A 73 8.63 -5.60 -1.45
CA ILE A 73 7.82 -4.58 -2.12
C ILE A 73 7.35 -5.11 -3.47
N ASP A 74 6.05 -5.00 -3.70
CA ASP A 74 5.44 -5.32 -4.99
C ASP A 74 4.69 -4.08 -5.45
N ASP A 75 5.27 -3.33 -6.37
CA ASP A 75 4.63 -2.13 -6.91
C ASP A 75 4.11 -2.34 -8.33
N ASN A 76 3.75 -3.56 -8.66
CA ASN A 76 3.12 -3.87 -9.93
C ASN A 76 1.65 -3.45 -9.84
N MET A 77 1.31 -2.31 -10.44
CA MET A 77 -0.02 -1.70 -10.33
C MET A 77 -0.97 -2.31 -11.35
N ARG A 78 -1.46 -3.49 -11.05
CA ARG A 78 -2.29 -4.26 -11.99
C ARG A 78 -3.68 -3.67 -12.17
N ASN A 79 -4.32 -3.23 -11.09
CA ASN A 79 -5.72 -2.83 -11.13
C ASN A 79 -5.91 -1.33 -11.26
N ILE A 80 -5.01 -0.53 -10.68
CA ILE A 80 -5.08 0.93 -10.75
C ILE A 80 -3.73 1.43 -11.22
N PRO A 81 -3.48 1.40 -12.55
CA PRO A 81 -2.13 1.67 -13.06
C PRO A 81 -1.76 3.15 -13.10
N ASP A 82 -2.69 4.05 -12.88
CA ASP A 82 -2.42 5.48 -13.01
C ASP A 82 -2.24 6.21 -11.68
N HIS A 83 -2.17 5.46 -10.56
CA HIS A 83 -1.97 6.06 -9.24
C HIS A 83 -1.00 5.17 -8.47
N TYR A 84 0.17 5.72 -8.13
CA TYR A 84 1.23 4.90 -7.53
C TYR A 84 0.80 4.33 -6.18
N HIS A 85 0.95 3.03 -6.06
CA HIS A 85 0.74 2.31 -4.82
C HIS A 85 1.58 1.04 -4.86
N ALA A 86 1.86 0.48 -3.68
CA ALA A 86 2.69 -0.71 -3.58
C ALA A 86 2.23 -1.55 -2.41
N HIS A 87 2.44 -2.85 -2.53
CA HIS A 87 2.07 -3.82 -1.49
C HIS A 87 3.32 -4.36 -0.81
N ALA A 88 3.21 -4.63 0.48
CA ALA A 88 4.26 -5.34 1.22
C ALA A 88 3.83 -6.79 1.30
N ARG A 89 4.23 -7.58 0.31
CA ARG A 89 3.87 -8.99 0.27
C ARG A 89 4.83 -9.79 1.13
N GLY A 90 4.39 -10.98 1.53
CA GLY A 90 5.20 -11.82 2.39
C GLY A 90 5.78 -12.99 1.64
N ARG A 91 7.06 -13.24 1.86
CA ARG A 91 7.68 -14.44 1.31
C ARG A 91 7.06 -15.64 2.00
N GLY A 92 6.59 -16.58 1.20
CA GLY A 92 5.94 -17.77 1.74
C GLY A 92 4.48 -17.60 2.08
N LEU A 93 3.93 -16.37 1.94
CA LEU A 93 2.49 -16.17 2.12
C LEU A 93 1.77 -16.46 0.82
N GLY A 94 0.66 -17.16 0.91
CA GLY A 94 -0.20 -17.37 -0.24
C GLY A 94 -0.95 -16.10 -0.59
N PHE A 95 -1.44 -16.06 -1.82
CA PHE A 95 -2.23 -14.92 -2.28
C PHE A 95 -3.48 -14.78 -1.41
N ALA A 96 -3.81 -13.56 -1.02
CA ALA A 96 -4.96 -13.24 -0.18
C ALA A 96 -4.90 -13.88 1.22
N GLN A 97 -3.74 -14.32 1.64
CA GLN A 97 -3.56 -14.86 2.98
C GLN A 97 -3.23 -13.73 3.94
N THR A 98 -3.95 -13.68 5.07
CA THR A 98 -3.74 -12.65 6.06
C THR A 98 -2.43 -12.90 6.81
N PRO A 99 -1.51 -11.93 6.84
CA PRO A 99 -0.25 -12.11 7.59
C PRO A 99 -0.52 -12.13 9.09
N ARG A 100 0.36 -12.82 9.80
CA ARG A 100 0.26 -12.88 11.25
C ARG A 100 0.72 -11.57 11.86
N ARG A 101 -0.07 -11.04 12.79
CA ARG A 101 0.30 -9.83 13.50
C ARG A 101 1.33 -10.15 14.57
N ARG A 102 2.25 -9.20 14.80
CA ARG A 102 3.21 -9.33 15.87
C ARG A 102 2.47 -9.27 17.20
N GLN A 103 2.93 -10.08 18.11
CA GLN A 103 2.41 -10.04 19.47
C GLN A 103 3.25 -9.06 20.29
N VAL A 104 2.58 -8.32 21.14
CA VAL A 104 3.23 -7.30 21.96
C VAL A 104 3.56 -7.87 23.31
#